data_6c7ede32e7e2ca9ba3c751d83c0270b8
#
_entry.id   6c7ede32e7e2ca9ba3c751d83c0270b8
#
_cell.length_a   1.000
_cell.length_b   1.000
_cell.length_c   1.000
_cell.angle_alpha   90.00
_cell.angle_beta   90.00
_cell.angle_gamma   90.00
#
_symmetry.space_group_name_H-M   'P 1'
#
loop_
_entity.id
_entity.type
_entity.pdbx_description
1 polymer ?
#
loop_
_entity_poly.entity_id
_entity_poly.type
_entity_poly.pdbx_seq_one_letter_code
_entity_poly.pdbx_strand_id
1 'polypeptide(L)'
;MTTFSLIQTLADLRGVSGREHSAAKKVCEMLRPYAPDCICKDGEVIGHIHGQKNPDRPTLLLCAHIDQVGFFVTDLTEDGFLRIGNVGGIDRRLLLGQAVQIMGTEPMYGVISILPPHLLHGEQAV
;
A
#
# COMPACT_ATOMS: atom_id res chain seq x y z
N MET A 1 20.97 8.26 7.72
CA MET A 1 19.85 7.31 7.96
C MET A 1 20.44 5.91 7.98
N THR A 2 20.09 5.08 8.97
CA THR A 2 20.54 3.68 9.03
C THR A 2 19.68 2.82 8.11
N THR A 3 20.18 1.63 7.71
CA THR A 3 19.40 0.68 6.91
C THR A 3 18.08 0.30 7.61
N PHE A 4 18.12 0.13 8.94
CA PHE A 4 16.92 -0.18 9.73
C PHE A 4 15.89 0.96 9.66
N SER A 5 16.31 2.21 9.87
CA SER A 5 15.38 3.36 9.78
C SER A 5 14.84 3.57 8.37
N LEU A 6 15.61 3.21 7.34
CA LEU A 6 15.14 3.22 5.96
C LEU A 6 14.04 2.19 5.73
N ILE A 7 14.27 0.95 6.14
CA ILE A 7 13.29 -0.14 6.03
C ILE A 7 12.00 0.23 6.78
N GLN A 8 12.13 0.74 8.01
CA GLN A 8 10.98 1.16 8.81
C GLN A 8 10.19 2.26 8.10
N THR A 9 10.87 3.30 7.59
CA THR A 9 10.21 4.38 6.84
C THR A 9 9.46 3.86 5.62
N LEU A 10 10.06 2.92 4.88
CA LEU A 10 9.44 2.34 3.69
C LEU A 10 8.26 1.42 4.05
N ALA A 11 8.37 0.64 5.13
CA ALA A 11 7.31 -0.23 5.61
C ALA A 11 6.08 0.53 6.16
N ASP A 12 6.30 1.75 6.67
CA ASP A 12 5.23 2.63 7.17
C ASP A 12 4.50 3.40 6.06
N LEU A 13 5.00 3.34 4.80
CA LEU A 13 4.32 3.96 3.67
C LEU A 13 2.99 3.25 3.40
N ARG A 14 2.00 4.01 3.02
CA ARG A 14 0.65 3.51 2.78
C ARG A 14 0.27 3.71 1.32
N GLY A 15 -0.18 2.64 0.70
CA GLY A 15 -0.62 2.64 -0.68
C GLY A 15 -0.98 1.23 -1.12
N VAL A 16 -2.26 0.99 -1.37
CA VAL A 16 -2.71 -0.22 -2.06
C VAL A 16 -2.58 -0.02 -3.56
N SER A 17 -2.57 -1.13 -4.33
CA SER A 17 -2.51 -1.05 -5.80
C SER A 17 -3.56 -0.09 -6.36
N GLY A 18 -3.12 0.87 -7.19
CA GLY A 18 -3.93 1.95 -7.75
C GLY A 18 -4.09 3.18 -6.84
N ARG A 19 -3.49 3.18 -5.65
CA ARG A 19 -3.50 4.31 -4.70
C ARG A 19 -2.11 4.56 -4.08
N GLU A 20 -1.05 4.34 -4.86
CA GLU A 20 0.35 4.44 -4.42
C GLU A 20 0.90 5.87 -4.43
N HIS A 21 0.15 6.87 -4.92
CA HIS A 21 0.66 8.22 -5.17
C HIS A 21 1.41 8.86 -3.99
N SER A 22 0.92 8.69 -2.76
CA SER A 22 1.57 9.25 -1.56
C SER A 22 2.87 8.51 -1.23
N ALA A 23 2.86 7.17 -1.36
CA ALA A 23 4.03 6.33 -1.17
C ALA A 23 5.10 6.64 -2.24
N ALA A 24 4.69 6.70 -3.52
CA ALA A 24 5.56 7.04 -4.63
C ALA A 24 6.23 8.41 -4.46
N LYS A 25 5.46 9.43 -4.05
CA LYS A 25 6.01 10.76 -3.77
C LYS A 25 7.09 10.70 -2.70
N LYS A 26 6.84 9.97 -1.61
CA LYS A 26 7.81 9.81 -0.52
C LYS A 26 9.07 9.08 -0.96
N VAL A 27 8.92 7.99 -1.70
CA VAL A 27 10.05 7.23 -2.28
C VAL A 27 10.87 8.13 -3.22
N CYS A 28 10.22 8.91 -4.08
CA CYS A 28 10.89 9.85 -4.97
C CYS A 28 11.69 10.91 -4.18
N GLU A 29 11.12 11.47 -3.11
CA GLU A 29 11.84 12.40 -2.22
C GLU A 29 13.09 11.76 -1.61
N MET A 30 13.00 10.49 -1.22
CA MET A 30 14.12 9.73 -0.64
C MET A 30 15.19 9.38 -1.67
N LEU A 31 14.80 9.20 -2.94
CA LEU A 31 15.74 8.89 -4.03
C LEU A 31 16.47 10.13 -4.57
N ARG A 32 15.89 11.32 -4.50
CA ARG A 32 16.48 12.55 -5.06
C ARG A 32 17.93 12.85 -4.67
N PRO A 33 18.40 12.57 -3.44
CA PRO A 33 19.82 12.77 -3.11
C PRO A 33 20.78 11.89 -3.93
N TYR A 34 20.28 10.78 -4.50
CA TYR A 34 21.05 9.79 -5.27
C TYR A 34 20.75 9.87 -6.77
N ALA A 35 19.53 10.24 -7.12
CA ALA A 35 19.01 10.41 -8.47
C ALA A 35 18.25 11.74 -8.55
N PRO A 36 18.96 12.89 -8.78
CA PRO A 36 18.33 14.23 -8.76
C PRO A 36 17.20 14.41 -9.77
N ASP A 37 17.25 13.68 -10.87
CA ASP A 37 16.28 13.63 -11.96
C ASP A 37 15.15 12.59 -11.75
N CYS A 38 14.97 12.14 -10.51
CA CYS A 38 13.92 11.19 -10.15
C CYS A 38 12.54 11.72 -10.55
N ILE A 39 11.80 10.91 -11.29
CA ILE A 39 10.44 11.18 -11.77
C ILE A 39 9.46 10.39 -10.91
N CYS A 40 8.38 11.06 -10.48
CA CYS A 40 7.24 10.44 -9.83
C CYS A 40 6.00 10.73 -10.68
N LYS A 41 5.42 9.70 -11.28
CA LYS A 41 4.25 9.82 -12.15
C LYS A 41 3.36 8.59 -12.00
N ASP A 42 2.06 8.80 -11.92
CA ASP A 42 1.02 7.75 -11.91
C ASP A 42 1.24 6.62 -10.88
N GLY A 43 1.86 6.93 -9.73
CA GLY A 43 2.19 5.94 -8.70
C GLY A 43 3.55 5.24 -8.91
N GLU A 44 4.23 5.53 -10.01
CA GLU A 44 5.55 5.00 -10.32
C GLU A 44 6.66 5.98 -9.95
N VAL A 45 7.82 5.44 -9.59
CA VAL A 45 9.03 6.21 -9.31
C VAL A 45 10.16 5.68 -10.15
N ILE A 46 10.77 6.55 -10.96
CA ILE A 46 11.90 6.22 -11.81
C ILE A 46 13.06 7.15 -11.45
N GLY A 47 14.14 6.58 -10.98
CA GLY A 47 15.40 7.29 -10.72
C GLY A 47 16.50 6.75 -11.62
N HIS A 48 17.29 7.63 -12.20
CA HIS A 48 18.42 7.27 -13.03
C HIS A 48 19.74 7.66 -12.34
N ILE A 49 20.60 6.69 -12.09
CA ILE A 49 21.93 6.91 -11.53
C ILE A 49 22.93 6.77 -12.69
N HIS A 50 23.54 7.90 -13.05
CA HIS A 50 24.52 7.92 -14.11
C HIS A 50 25.83 7.26 -13.63
N GLY A 51 26.20 6.16 -14.29
CA GLY A 51 27.51 5.53 -14.08
C GLY A 51 28.65 6.33 -14.73
N GLN A 52 29.86 5.79 -14.67
CA GLN A 52 30.97 6.35 -15.44
C GLN A 52 30.65 6.26 -16.94
N LYS A 53 30.95 7.33 -17.67
CA LYS A 53 30.74 7.41 -19.13
C LYS A 53 31.58 6.36 -19.88
N ASN A 54 31.02 5.21 -20.10
CA ASN A 54 31.53 4.19 -20.98
C ASN A 54 30.37 3.71 -21.85
N PRO A 55 30.33 4.04 -23.14
CA PRO A 55 29.22 3.69 -24.04
C PRO A 55 29.01 2.18 -24.18
N ASP A 56 30.02 1.37 -23.92
CA ASP A 56 29.97 -0.10 -24.06
C ASP A 56 29.46 -0.80 -22.79
N ARG A 57 29.10 -0.06 -21.72
CA ARG A 57 28.56 -0.68 -20.50
C ARG A 57 27.05 -0.85 -20.59
N PRO A 58 26.54 -2.03 -20.19
CA PRO A 58 25.12 -2.26 -20.14
C PRO A 58 24.45 -1.40 -19.06
N THR A 59 23.19 -1.03 -19.28
CA THR A 59 22.32 -0.44 -18.26
C THR A 59 21.76 -1.54 -17.38
N LEU A 60 21.88 -1.38 -16.07
CA LEU A 60 21.23 -2.26 -15.08
C LEU A 60 19.91 -1.63 -14.66
N LEU A 61 18.81 -2.36 -14.82
CA LEU A 61 17.50 -1.99 -14.31
C LEU A 61 17.22 -2.74 -12.98
N LEU A 62 16.98 -1.99 -11.91
CA LEU A 62 16.52 -2.53 -10.64
C LEU A 62 15.04 -2.18 -10.48
N CYS A 63 14.20 -3.18 -10.31
CA CYS A 63 12.77 -3.02 -10.13
C CYS A 63 12.33 -3.54 -8.76
N ALA A 64 11.43 -2.81 -8.09
CA ALA A 64 10.77 -3.23 -6.87
C ALA A 64 9.37 -2.61 -6.83
N HIS A 65 8.40 -3.32 -6.24
CA HIS A 65 7.07 -2.75 -6.03
C HIS A 65 7.02 -1.90 -4.75
N ILE A 66 6.09 -0.95 -4.70
CA ILE A 66 5.86 -0.06 -3.56
C ILE A 66 4.45 -0.19 -2.97
N ASP A 67 3.55 -0.88 -3.66
CA ASP A 67 2.21 -1.15 -3.17
C ASP A 67 2.20 -2.19 -2.06
N GLN A 68 1.19 -2.08 -1.22
CA GLN A 68 0.93 -3.01 -0.12
C GLN A 68 -0.43 -3.67 -0.31
N VAL A 69 -0.61 -4.82 0.35
CA VAL A 69 -1.93 -5.43 0.48
C VAL A 69 -2.84 -4.54 1.33
N GLY A 70 -4.13 -4.57 1.03
CA GLY A 70 -5.10 -3.79 1.80
C GLY A 70 -6.52 -4.07 1.34
N PHE A 71 -7.39 -3.09 1.49
CA PHE A 71 -8.80 -3.24 1.23
C PHE A 71 -9.35 -2.04 0.47
N PHE A 72 -10.42 -2.25 -0.27
CA PHE A 72 -11.27 -1.18 -0.78
C PHE A 72 -12.68 -1.35 -0.21
N VAL A 73 -13.35 -0.24 0.02
CA VAL A 73 -14.75 -0.23 0.46
C VAL A 73 -15.64 -0.56 -0.72
N THR A 74 -16.44 -1.62 -0.57
CA THR A 74 -17.41 -2.05 -1.59
C THR A 74 -18.80 -1.52 -1.33
N ASP A 75 -19.14 -1.30 -0.06
CA ASP A 75 -20.48 -0.89 0.35
C ASP A 75 -20.46 -0.25 1.75
N LEU A 76 -21.49 0.56 2.04
CA LEU A 76 -21.79 1.09 3.37
C LEU A 76 -23.18 0.61 3.77
N THR A 77 -23.26 -0.20 4.82
CA THR A 77 -24.55 -0.72 5.30
C THR A 77 -25.36 0.37 5.99
N GLU A 78 -26.69 0.17 6.08
CA GLU A 78 -27.60 1.08 6.79
C GLU A 78 -27.24 1.24 8.27
N ASP A 79 -26.64 0.22 8.88
CA ASP A 79 -26.15 0.23 10.27
C ASP A 79 -24.79 0.91 10.43
N GLY A 80 -24.21 1.47 9.35
CA GLY A 80 -22.94 2.21 9.37
C GLY A 80 -21.69 1.33 9.30
N PHE A 81 -21.79 0.05 8.96
CA PHE A 81 -20.62 -0.80 8.72
C PHE A 81 -20.12 -0.68 7.28
N LEU A 82 -18.80 -0.77 7.12
CA LEU A 82 -18.16 -0.82 5.81
C LEU A 82 -17.99 -2.28 5.37
N ARG A 83 -18.47 -2.61 4.18
CA ARG A 83 -18.09 -3.85 3.49
C ARG A 83 -16.80 -3.62 2.74
N ILE A 84 -15.89 -4.59 2.80
CA ILE A 84 -14.54 -4.46 2.22
C ILE A 84 -14.23 -5.62 1.29
N GLY A 85 -13.55 -5.29 0.20
CA GLY A 85 -12.92 -6.24 -0.72
C GLY A 85 -11.40 -6.22 -0.58
N ASN A 86 -10.74 -7.35 -0.81
CA ASN A 86 -9.28 -7.45 -0.72
C ASN A 86 -8.60 -6.80 -1.93
N VAL A 87 -7.47 -6.13 -1.67
CA VAL A 87 -6.48 -5.76 -2.67
C VAL A 87 -5.22 -6.56 -2.38
N GLY A 88 -4.83 -7.43 -3.29
CA GLY A 88 -3.73 -8.37 -3.10
C GLY A 88 -4.12 -9.64 -2.33
N GLY A 89 -3.14 -10.50 -2.09
CA GLY A 89 -3.30 -11.79 -1.42
C GLY A 89 -3.35 -11.63 0.10
N ILE A 90 -4.55 -11.65 0.66
CA ILE A 90 -4.77 -11.57 2.11
C ILE A 90 -5.48 -12.82 2.60
N ASP A 91 -4.93 -13.49 3.60
CA ASP A 91 -5.62 -14.58 4.29
C ASP A 91 -6.70 -14.02 5.21
N ARG A 92 -7.97 -14.17 4.80
CA ARG A 92 -9.12 -13.64 5.54
C ARG A 92 -9.26 -14.20 6.96
N ARG A 93 -8.72 -15.39 7.22
CA ARG A 93 -8.78 -16.02 8.54
C ARG A 93 -7.99 -15.25 9.61
N LEU A 94 -7.00 -14.46 9.17
CA LEU A 94 -6.15 -13.65 10.05
C LEU A 94 -6.69 -12.25 10.30
N LEU A 95 -7.80 -11.88 9.67
CA LEU A 95 -8.29 -10.49 9.67
C LEU A 95 -9.15 -10.14 10.89
N LEU A 96 -9.82 -11.12 11.48
CA LEU A 96 -10.74 -10.87 12.58
C LEU A 96 -10.03 -10.19 13.76
N GLY A 97 -10.57 -9.06 14.18
CA GLY A 97 -10.01 -8.24 15.26
C GLY A 97 -8.82 -7.36 14.87
N GLN A 98 -8.40 -7.40 13.59
CA GLN A 98 -7.32 -6.54 13.12
C GLN A 98 -7.78 -5.09 12.99
N ALA A 99 -6.92 -4.18 13.48
CA ALA A 99 -7.11 -2.76 13.30
C ALA A 99 -6.72 -2.35 11.87
N VAL A 100 -7.54 -1.51 11.26
CA VAL A 100 -7.29 -0.95 9.94
C VAL A 100 -7.42 0.57 9.97
N GLN A 101 -6.71 1.23 9.06
CA GLN A 101 -6.92 2.64 8.81
C GLN A 101 -7.76 2.83 7.56
N ILE A 102 -8.86 3.55 7.71
CA ILE A 102 -9.77 3.92 6.63
C ILE A 102 -9.30 5.26 6.08
N MET A 103 -8.98 5.28 4.80
CA MET A 103 -8.49 6.47 4.11
C MET A 103 -9.66 7.21 3.46
N GLY A 104 -10.29 8.09 4.24
CA GLY A 104 -11.33 9.01 3.78
C GLY A 104 -10.80 10.44 3.63
N THR A 105 -11.70 11.42 3.73
CA THR A 105 -11.32 12.84 3.81
C THR A 105 -10.43 13.08 5.02
N GLU A 106 -10.79 12.47 6.15
CA GLU A 106 -9.95 12.36 7.34
C GLU A 106 -9.66 10.88 7.63
N PRO A 107 -8.43 10.53 8.02
CA PRO A 107 -8.09 9.16 8.39
C PRO A 107 -8.87 8.72 9.63
N MET A 108 -9.54 7.58 9.53
CA MET A 108 -10.26 6.96 10.64
C MET A 108 -9.70 5.58 10.95
N TYR A 109 -9.88 5.13 12.18
CA TYR A 109 -9.54 3.77 12.57
C TYR A 109 -10.80 2.91 12.61
N GLY A 110 -10.66 1.68 12.12
CA GLY A 110 -11.68 0.66 12.18
C GLY A 110 -11.11 -0.65 12.67
N VAL A 111 -11.99 -1.59 13.01
CA VAL A 111 -11.64 -2.96 13.36
C VAL A 111 -12.41 -3.89 12.45
N ILE A 112 -11.72 -4.87 11.87
CA ILE A 112 -12.35 -5.89 11.04
C ILE A 112 -13.13 -6.83 11.95
N SER A 113 -14.43 -6.94 11.67
CA SER A 113 -15.36 -7.80 12.40
C SER A 113 -16.08 -8.74 11.46
N ILE A 114 -16.67 -9.78 12.03
CA ILE A 114 -17.58 -10.70 11.34
C ILE A 114 -18.81 -10.88 12.23
N LEU A 115 -19.96 -11.04 11.62
CA LEU A 115 -21.16 -11.39 12.37
C LEU A 115 -20.96 -12.75 13.05
N PRO A 116 -21.22 -12.85 14.37
CA PRO A 116 -21.15 -14.12 15.07
C PRO A 116 -22.12 -15.14 14.45
N PRO A 117 -21.81 -16.44 14.44
CA PRO A 117 -22.64 -17.46 13.79
C PRO A 117 -24.09 -17.45 14.23
N HIS A 118 -24.39 -17.10 15.48
CA HIS A 118 -25.76 -17.04 16.02
C HIS A 118 -26.57 -15.83 15.52
N LEU A 119 -25.93 -14.85 14.87
CA LEU A 119 -26.58 -13.70 14.23
C LEU A 119 -26.67 -13.85 12.70
N LEU A 120 -26.11 -14.92 12.16
CA LEU A 120 -26.22 -15.24 10.73
C LEU A 120 -27.57 -15.91 10.48
N HIS A 121 -28.41 -15.30 9.64
CA HIS A 121 -29.69 -15.86 9.22
C HIS A 121 -29.65 -16.28 7.74
N GLY A 122 -30.05 -17.53 7.45
CA GLY A 122 -30.20 -18.04 6.08
C GLY A 122 -28.88 -18.21 5.32
N GLU A 123 -28.84 -17.78 4.06
CA GLU A 123 -27.71 -17.97 3.12
C GLU A 123 -26.38 -17.32 3.54
N GLN A 124 -26.36 -16.53 4.59
CA GLN A 124 -25.14 -15.89 5.11
C GLN A 124 -24.32 -16.82 6.04
N ALA A 125 -24.80 -18.03 6.29
CA ALA A 125 -24.16 -18.99 7.21
C ALA A 125 -23.15 -19.93 6.53
N VAL A 126 -22.74 -19.67 5.28
CA VAL A 126 -21.79 -20.50 4.52
C VAL A 126 -20.48 -19.77 4.27
#